data_e3db8cf0b4032fe82028550040b4cd16
#
_entry.id   e3db8cf0b4032fe82028550040b4cd16
#
_cell.length_a   1.000
_cell.length_b   1.000
_cell.length_c   1.000
_cell.angle_alpha   90.00
_cell.angle_beta   90.00
_cell.angle_gamma   90.00
#
_symmetry.space_group_name_H-M   'P 1'
#
loop_
_entity.id
_entity.type
_entity.pdbx_description
1 polymer ?
#
loop_
_entity_poly.entity_id
_entity_poly.type
_entity_poly.pdbx_seq_one_letter_code
_entity_poly.pdbx_strand_id
1 'polypeptide(L)'
;MAYSKTSNTPRVKSVKYLNKNFNDFKTQLTDFAQSYFPNTYNDFSDSSPGMMFIEMAAYVGDVLSYYQDTQLQENFLLLAQEKENLYNLAYSLGYKPKVTNTSTVMLDVFQLVPSDASNDYQPDMSYALNIKEGSSFASSGPKFITEKDANFKIDSDLSPLETTVYSINNSTNKPEYYLLNKKVKAHSGEIKLKKFEIGSYSKFLTLTLNDTDIIEIESIVDSNGDKWTEVPYLAQDTVFDAVENIASKDPELHGYNESTPYLLSLKKVPKRFVTRVKSNNTLEIQFGAGENSVVDEEIIPNPDNIGLGIKDGRSKLEFAYDPSNFLYTGTYGLVPTNTVLTVNYKVNSFGVASNVTAGSINRTDILNLQLSPNLDRSLSQYAKDSITVTNLTAATGGGSGDTVNDVRQNAMANFSAQNRTVTKDDYLIRTLSMPAKFGRIAKAYITQDDQISPLTSSPGRIPNPMALNLYTLGYNNRGNLTTLNLATKTNLKTYLEQHRMLTDAVNIKDAFVINLGVEFEIIAFKNFNNQVVLKQCIEELKIYFGKDKWQINQPIIISEIYNAIGAIEGVQSVPKVKINNVVGQDLGYSPYKYDLDDATIKGIIYPSLDPSIFEVRFPNQDIKGKITQY
;
A
#
# COMPACT_ATOMS: atom_id res chain seq x y z
N MET A 1 71.92 -48.28 -46.43
CA MET A 1 70.81 -47.40 -46.79
C MET A 1 69.65 -47.69 -45.87
N ALA A 2 69.42 -46.87 -44.88
CA ALA A 2 68.29 -46.99 -43.92
C ALA A 2 67.21 -46.03 -44.34
N TYR A 3 66.07 -46.56 -44.75
CA TYR A 3 64.87 -45.73 -45.01
C TYR A 3 64.23 -45.32 -43.69
N SER A 4 64.29 -44.03 -43.39
CA SER A 4 63.49 -43.39 -42.31
C SER A 4 62.04 -43.33 -42.74
N LYS A 5 61.15 -44.11 -42.11
CA LYS A 5 59.71 -43.97 -42.23
C LYS A 5 59.29 -42.71 -41.43
N THR A 6 59.03 -41.62 -42.13
CA THR A 6 58.25 -40.50 -41.54
C THR A 6 56.81 -40.94 -41.24
N SER A 7 56.47 -41.14 -39.98
CA SER A 7 55.10 -41.39 -39.53
C SER A 7 54.25 -40.17 -39.77
N ASN A 8 53.42 -40.17 -40.80
CA ASN A 8 52.31 -39.21 -40.95
C ASN A 8 51.21 -39.60 -39.98
N THR A 9 51.33 -39.18 -38.76
CA THR A 9 50.17 -39.10 -37.81
C THR A 9 49.26 -37.98 -38.29
N PRO A 10 47.99 -38.26 -38.64
CA PRO A 10 47.06 -37.19 -38.97
C PRO A 10 46.88 -36.30 -37.74
N ARG A 11 47.34 -35.01 -37.78
CA ARG A 11 47.05 -34.04 -36.79
C ARG A 11 45.52 -33.88 -36.69
N VAL A 12 44.95 -34.21 -35.53
CA VAL A 12 43.55 -34.04 -35.26
C VAL A 12 43.30 -32.52 -35.26
N LYS A 13 42.57 -32.05 -36.27
CA LYS A 13 42.16 -30.66 -36.39
C LYS A 13 41.01 -30.40 -35.40
N SER A 14 41.32 -30.00 -34.17
CA SER A 14 40.30 -29.60 -33.18
C SER A 14 40.30 -28.09 -33.06
N VAL A 15 39.16 -27.48 -33.36
CA VAL A 15 38.95 -26.06 -33.15
C VAL A 15 38.31 -25.89 -31.76
N LYS A 16 38.95 -25.12 -30.90
CA LYS A 16 38.36 -24.75 -29.59
C LYS A 16 37.48 -23.52 -29.76
N TYR A 17 36.19 -23.64 -29.40
CA TYR A 17 35.20 -22.56 -29.54
C TYR A 17 34.98 -21.73 -28.25
N LEU A 18 35.81 -21.94 -27.21
CA LEU A 18 35.64 -21.35 -25.90
C LEU A 18 36.66 -20.25 -25.58
N ASN A 19 37.16 -19.56 -26.60
CA ASN A 19 38.10 -18.46 -26.37
C ASN A 19 37.37 -17.15 -26.09
N LYS A 20 37.87 -16.38 -25.12
CA LYS A 20 37.23 -15.16 -24.64
C LYS A 20 38.14 -13.93 -24.61
N ASN A 21 39.45 -14.08 -24.74
CA ASN A 21 40.40 -12.98 -24.65
C ASN A 21 41.37 -12.94 -25.83
N PHE A 22 42.01 -11.81 -26.04
CA PHE A 22 42.95 -11.55 -27.11
C PHE A 22 44.02 -12.62 -27.24
N ASN A 23 44.65 -13.04 -26.13
CA ASN A 23 45.74 -14.00 -26.17
C ASN A 23 45.27 -15.38 -26.62
N ASP A 24 44.09 -15.80 -26.18
CA ASP A 24 43.50 -17.10 -26.60
C ASP A 24 43.17 -17.07 -28.08
N PHE A 25 42.60 -15.98 -28.60
CA PHE A 25 42.31 -15.80 -30.01
C PHE A 25 43.62 -15.77 -30.83
N LYS A 26 44.65 -15.00 -30.39
CA LYS A 26 45.96 -14.93 -31.03
C LYS A 26 46.59 -16.34 -31.14
N THR A 27 46.62 -17.07 -30.01
CA THR A 27 47.20 -18.42 -29.97
C THR A 27 46.46 -19.37 -30.91
N GLN A 28 45.12 -19.36 -30.86
CA GLN A 28 44.32 -20.25 -31.70
C GLN A 28 44.44 -19.93 -33.19
N LEU A 29 44.44 -18.65 -33.57
CA LEU A 29 44.65 -18.24 -34.95
C LEU A 29 46.05 -18.60 -35.44
N THR A 30 47.07 -18.50 -34.58
CA THR A 30 48.44 -18.94 -34.89
C THR A 30 48.50 -20.44 -35.09
N ASP A 31 47.94 -21.24 -34.19
CA ASP A 31 47.83 -22.68 -34.29
C ASP A 31 47.05 -23.13 -35.54
N PHE A 32 45.97 -22.42 -35.85
CA PHE A 32 45.18 -22.61 -37.06
C PHE A 32 46.02 -22.36 -38.30
N ALA A 33 46.72 -21.20 -38.39
CA ALA A 33 47.56 -20.86 -39.51
C ALA A 33 48.70 -21.89 -39.74
N GLN A 34 49.34 -22.33 -38.65
CA GLN A 34 50.39 -23.39 -38.71
C GLN A 34 49.84 -24.72 -39.18
N SER A 35 48.60 -25.07 -38.78
CA SER A 35 48.01 -26.38 -39.11
C SER A 35 47.44 -26.44 -40.51
N TYR A 36 46.84 -25.35 -40.99
CA TYR A 36 46.16 -25.33 -42.30
C TYR A 36 46.99 -24.79 -43.45
N PHE A 37 47.98 -23.88 -43.14
CA PHE A 37 48.81 -23.24 -44.15
C PHE A 37 50.31 -23.46 -43.92
N PRO A 38 50.79 -24.69 -43.61
CA PRO A 38 52.15 -24.94 -43.16
C PRO A 38 53.20 -24.65 -44.25
N ASN A 39 52.81 -24.69 -45.55
CA ASN A 39 53.70 -24.47 -46.68
C ASN A 39 53.59 -23.04 -47.25
N THR A 40 52.61 -22.27 -46.81
CA THR A 40 52.31 -20.94 -47.39
C THR A 40 52.80 -19.83 -46.53
N TYR A 41 52.77 -20.02 -45.17
CA TYR A 41 53.16 -19.04 -44.21
C TYR A 41 53.87 -19.66 -43.00
N ASN A 42 55.15 -19.28 -42.79
CA ASN A 42 56.01 -19.84 -41.75
C ASN A 42 56.65 -18.80 -40.82
N ASP A 43 56.40 -17.50 -41.04
CA ASP A 43 56.98 -16.43 -40.23
C ASP A 43 55.94 -15.93 -39.20
N PHE A 44 56.04 -16.43 -37.98
CA PHE A 44 55.20 -16.06 -36.83
C PHE A 44 55.93 -15.16 -35.85
N SER A 45 56.96 -14.40 -36.35
CA SER A 45 57.63 -13.38 -35.54
C SER A 45 56.71 -12.17 -35.32
N ASP A 46 56.78 -11.54 -34.14
CA ASP A 46 55.91 -10.38 -33.78
C ASP A 46 56.07 -9.20 -34.76
N SER A 47 57.15 -9.15 -35.53
CA SER A 47 57.42 -8.09 -36.55
C SER A 47 56.91 -8.45 -37.95
N SER A 48 56.32 -9.63 -38.14
CA SER A 48 55.88 -10.07 -39.47
C SER A 48 54.52 -9.47 -39.85
N PRO A 49 54.30 -9.10 -41.12
CA PRO A 49 53.00 -8.59 -41.57
C PRO A 49 51.85 -9.57 -41.36
N GLY A 50 52.10 -10.88 -41.47
CA GLY A 50 51.08 -11.89 -41.24
C GLY A 50 50.67 -12.00 -39.77
N MET A 51 51.64 -11.83 -38.86
CA MET A 51 51.34 -11.78 -37.44
C MET A 51 50.49 -10.57 -37.07
N MET A 52 50.74 -9.42 -37.69
CA MET A 52 49.93 -8.22 -37.54
C MET A 52 48.45 -8.50 -37.94
N PHE A 53 48.20 -9.22 -39.03
CA PHE A 53 46.83 -9.59 -39.41
C PHE A 53 46.18 -10.57 -38.42
N ILE A 54 46.94 -11.53 -37.87
CA ILE A 54 46.49 -12.44 -36.83
C ILE A 54 46.09 -11.67 -35.56
N GLU A 55 46.94 -10.71 -35.15
CA GLU A 55 46.65 -9.87 -33.99
C GLU A 55 45.44 -8.93 -34.21
N MET A 56 45.29 -8.37 -35.40
CA MET A 56 44.09 -7.59 -35.75
C MET A 56 42.83 -8.46 -35.69
N ALA A 57 42.87 -9.68 -36.22
CA ALA A 57 41.77 -10.63 -36.18
C ALA A 57 41.48 -11.07 -34.73
N ALA A 58 42.50 -11.31 -33.90
CA ALA A 58 42.37 -11.63 -32.51
C ALA A 58 41.75 -10.47 -31.70
N TYR A 59 42.15 -9.22 -31.98
CA TYR A 59 41.57 -8.03 -31.38
C TYR A 59 40.07 -7.89 -31.72
N VAL A 60 39.68 -8.07 -32.97
CA VAL A 60 38.28 -8.06 -33.37
C VAL A 60 37.51 -9.17 -32.68
N GLY A 61 38.09 -10.36 -32.55
CA GLY A 61 37.49 -11.48 -31.83
C GLY A 61 37.27 -11.19 -30.35
N ASP A 62 38.25 -10.57 -29.69
CA ASP A 62 38.17 -10.13 -28.27
C ASP A 62 37.06 -9.09 -28.05
N VAL A 63 37.03 -8.06 -28.90
CA VAL A 63 36.00 -7.00 -28.84
C VAL A 63 34.60 -7.59 -29.06
N LEU A 64 34.42 -8.47 -30.04
CA LEU A 64 33.13 -9.13 -30.30
C LEU A 64 32.71 -10.04 -29.15
N SER A 65 33.66 -10.78 -28.55
CA SER A 65 33.39 -11.61 -27.37
C SER A 65 32.96 -10.74 -26.18
N TYR A 66 33.63 -9.63 -25.96
CA TYR A 66 33.25 -8.67 -24.92
C TYR A 66 31.82 -8.11 -25.10
N TYR A 67 31.49 -7.67 -26.32
CA TYR A 67 30.14 -7.19 -26.62
C TYR A 67 29.08 -8.29 -26.43
N GLN A 68 29.38 -9.51 -26.84
CA GLN A 68 28.48 -10.64 -26.68
C GLN A 68 28.26 -10.99 -25.21
N ASP A 69 29.30 -11.03 -24.38
CA ASP A 69 29.22 -11.26 -22.96
C ASP A 69 28.44 -10.14 -22.27
N THR A 70 28.68 -8.89 -22.66
CA THR A 70 27.93 -7.73 -22.13
C THR A 70 26.44 -7.82 -22.47
N GLN A 71 26.10 -8.13 -23.73
CA GLN A 71 24.70 -8.30 -24.13
C GLN A 71 24.02 -9.46 -23.41
N LEU A 72 24.73 -10.55 -23.14
CA LEU A 72 24.20 -11.64 -22.32
C LEU A 72 23.96 -11.22 -20.88
N GLN A 73 24.89 -10.46 -20.28
CA GLN A 73 24.75 -9.95 -18.92
C GLN A 73 23.55 -9.01 -18.78
N GLU A 74 23.31 -8.18 -19.79
CA GLU A 74 22.17 -7.26 -19.81
C GLU A 74 20.79 -7.96 -19.81
N ASN A 75 20.72 -9.25 -20.14
CA ASN A 75 19.47 -10.04 -20.05
C ASN A 75 19.17 -10.57 -18.63
N PHE A 76 20.11 -10.44 -17.69
CA PHE A 76 19.92 -10.89 -16.32
C PHE A 76 19.70 -9.71 -15.38
N LEU A 77 18.61 -9.71 -14.62
CA LEU A 77 18.27 -8.64 -13.68
C LEU A 77 19.40 -8.27 -12.71
N LEU A 78 20.15 -9.28 -12.25
CA LEU A 78 21.24 -9.06 -11.30
C LEU A 78 22.48 -8.42 -11.94
N LEU A 79 22.69 -8.61 -13.25
CA LEU A 79 23.89 -8.19 -13.96
C LEU A 79 23.67 -6.98 -14.86
N ALA A 80 22.41 -6.73 -15.30
CA ALA A 80 22.05 -5.62 -16.17
C ALA A 80 22.48 -4.27 -15.56
N GLN A 81 23.20 -3.46 -16.31
CA GLN A 81 23.70 -2.13 -15.90
C GLN A 81 23.00 -0.99 -16.63
N GLU A 82 22.59 -1.25 -17.88
CA GLU A 82 21.84 -0.28 -18.66
C GLU A 82 20.46 -0.06 -18.07
N LYS A 83 20.16 1.18 -17.72
CA LYS A 83 18.92 1.56 -17.03
C LYS A 83 17.66 1.14 -17.79
N GLU A 84 17.70 1.19 -19.13
CA GLU A 84 16.56 0.82 -19.97
C GLU A 84 16.28 -0.69 -19.91
N ASN A 85 17.33 -1.51 -20.01
CA ASN A 85 17.22 -2.97 -19.92
C ASN A 85 16.73 -3.38 -18.52
N LEU A 86 17.31 -2.77 -17.49
CA LEU A 86 16.92 -3.02 -16.11
C LEU A 86 15.44 -2.68 -15.86
N TYR A 87 14.94 -1.56 -16.38
CA TYR A 87 13.54 -1.17 -16.26
C TYR A 87 12.62 -2.16 -16.99
N ASN A 88 12.98 -2.58 -18.21
CA ASN A 88 12.21 -3.59 -18.96
C ASN A 88 12.15 -4.93 -18.21
N LEU A 89 13.26 -5.37 -17.62
CA LEU A 89 13.30 -6.58 -16.79
C LEU A 89 12.46 -6.41 -15.51
N ALA A 90 12.51 -5.24 -14.85
CA ALA A 90 11.69 -4.95 -13.69
C ALA A 90 10.18 -4.98 -14.01
N TYR A 91 9.77 -4.40 -15.15
CA TYR A 91 8.39 -4.48 -15.62
C TYR A 91 7.94 -5.91 -15.93
N SER A 92 8.82 -6.75 -16.50
CA SER A 92 8.50 -8.16 -16.75
C SER A 92 8.27 -8.96 -15.46
N LEU A 93 8.86 -8.51 -14.35
CA LEU A 93 8.66 -9.04 -12.99
C LEU A 93 7.51 -8.34 -12.22
N GLY A 94 6.78 -7.43 -12.87
CA GLY A 94 5.64 -6.70 -12.29
C GLY A 94 6.02 -5.51 -11.41
N TYR A 95 7.29 -5.10 -11.38
CA TYR A 95 7.73 -3.94 -10.62
C TYR A 95 7.79 -2.67 -11.50
N LYS A 96 7.11 -1.60 -11.04
CA LYS A 96 7.17 -0.26 -11.67
C LYS A 96 8.20 0.59 -10.94
N PRO A 97 9.35 0.91 -11.58
CA PRO A 97 10.40 1.74 -10.96
C PRO A 97 9.88 3.12 -10.58
N LYS A 98 10.32 3.64 -9.43
CA LYS A 98 9.98 4.98 -8.95
C LYS A 98 11.02 6.00 -9.43
N VAL A 99 10.56 7.09 -10.03
CA VAL A 99 11.45 8.16 -10.53
C VAL A 99 11.76 9.20 -9.47
N THR A 100 10.90 9.35 -8.47
CA THR A 100 11.05 10.31 -7.38
C THR A 100 10.35 9.77 -6.12
N ASN A 101 10.83 10.17 -4.95
CA ASN A 101 10.16 9.92 -3.68
C ASN A 101 9.59 11.23 -3.14
N THR A 102 8.33 11.23 -2.77
CA THR A 102 7.65 12.39 -2.19
C THR A 102 7.96 12.52 -0.71
N SER A 103 8.13 13.74 -0.23
CA SER A 103 8.14 13.99 1.21
C SER A 103 6.71 14.06 1.75
N THR A 104 6.54 13.61 2.97
CA THR A 104 5.26 13.64 3.68
C THR A 104 5.35 14.52 4.92
N VAL A 105 4.25 15.19 5.25
CA VAL A 105 4.16 16.09 6.39
C VAL A 105 2.74 16.11 6.95
N MET A 106 2.61 16.34 8.26
CA MET A 106 1.34 16.68 8.89
C MET A 106 1.20 18.20 8.90
N LEU A 107 0.15 18.70 8.26
CA LEU A 107 -0.21 20.12 8.24
C LEU A 107 -1.26 20.41 9.30
N ASP A 108 -1.05 21.47 10.06
CA ASP A 108 -2.06 22.10 10.90
C ASP A 108 -2.73 23.19 10.08
N VAL A 109 -4.02 22.97 9.75
CA VAL A 109 -4.82 23.90 8.96
C VAL A 109 -5.80 24.60 9.87
N PHE A 110 -5.84 25.91 9.78
CA PHE A 110 -6.66 26.77 10.62
C PHE A 110 -7.72 27.48 9.80
N GLN A 111 -8.89 27.68 10.41
CA GLN A 111 -10.00 28.42 9.85
C GLN A 111 -10.69 29.23 10.96
N LEU A 112 -11.14 30.44 10.65
CA LEU A 112 -12.03 31.21 11.52
C LEU A 112 -13.49 30.96 11.15
N VAL A 113 -14.33 30.78 12.17
CA VAL A 113 -15.79 30.73 12.03
C VAL A 113 -16.44 31.75 12.98
N PRO A 114 -17.55 32.40 12.57
CA PRO A 114 -18.27 33.30 13.44
C PRO A 114 -18.97 32.56 14.59
N SER A 115 -19.31 33.27 15.66
CA SER A 115 -20.19 32.75 16.71
C SER A 115 -21.64 32.87 16.30
N ASP A 116 -22.48 31.92 16.73
CA ASP A 116 -23.93 31.96 16.57
C ASP A 116 -24.58 32.56 17.80
N ALA A 117 -25.09 33.80 17.67
CA ALA A 117 -25.79 34.51 18.76
C ALA A 117 -27.10 33.81 19.16
N SER A 118 -27.71 33.00 18.31
CA SER A 118 -28.93 32.24 18.60
C SER A 118 -28.66 30.94 19.37
N ASN A 119 -27.40 30.44 19.33
CA ASN A 119 -26.99 29.21 19.99
C ASN A 119 -25.89 29.47 21.03
N ASP A 120 -26.22 30.33 22.02
CA ASP A 120 -25.36 30.61 23.18
C ASP A 120 -23.92 31.03 22.85
N TYR A 121 -23.73 31.69 21.69
CA TYR A 121 -22.45 32.13 21.15
C TYR A 121 -21.46 30.99 20.90
N GLN A 122 -21.96 29.78 20.64
CA GLN A 122 -21.15 28.66 20.15
C GLN A 122 -20.61 28.91 18.71
N PRO A 123 -19.57 28.21 18.25
CA PRO A 123 -19.09 28.35 16.89
C PRO A 123 -20.17 27.92 15.87
N ASP A 124 -20.44 28.76 14.88
CA ASP A 124 -21.37 28.43 13.81
C ASP A 124 -20.71 27.50 12.79
N MET A 125 -20.93 26.18 12.97
CA MET A 125 -20.37 25.16 12.13
C MET A 125 -20.94 25.14 10.70
N SER A 126 -21.96 25.94 10.38
CA SER A 126 -22.46 26.09 9.01
C SER A 126 -21.41 26.74 8.10
N TYR A 127 -20.57 27.64 8.66
CA TYR A 127 -19.44 28.28 7.98
C TYR A 127 -18.15 27.44 8.00
N ALA A 128 -18.13 26.31 8.69
CA ALA A 128 -17.00 25.40 8.66
C ALA A 128 -16.86 24.79 7.24
N LEU A 129 -15.68 24.86 6.70
CA LEU A 129 -15.36 24.43 5.34
C LEU A 129 -15.00 22.96 5.28
N ASN A 130 -15.19 22.35 4.12
CA ASN A 130 -14.54 21.11 3.76
C ASN A 130 -13.49 21.42 2.70
N ILE A 131 -12.21 21.30 3.06
CA ILE A 131 -11.08 21.38 2.14
C ILE A 131 -10.91 20.00 1.54
N LYS A 132 -11.20 19.89 0.25
CA LYS A 132 -11.16 18.61 -0.46
C LYS A 132 -9.73 18.13 -0.68
N GLU A 133 -9.58 16.82 -0.80
CA GLU A 133 -8.39 16.14 -1.28
C GLU A 133 -7.86 16.80 -2.56
N GLY A 134 -6.54 16.83 -2.75
CA GLY A 134 -5.91 17.51 -3.88
C GLY A 134 -5.75 19.03 -3.71
N SER A 135 -6.14 19.61 -2.55
CA SER A 135 -5.80 20.99 -2.23
C SER A 135 -4.30 21.13 -1.95
N SER A 136 -3.70 22.24 -2.42
CA SER A 136 -2.27 22.45 -2.32
C SER A 136 -1.90 23.62 -1.43
N PHE A 137 -0.83 23.42 -0.65
CA PHE A 137 -0.19 24.40 0.21
C PHE A 137 1.26 24.55 -0.20
N ALA A 138 1.83 25.75 -0.05
CA ALA A 138 3.16 26.05 -0.55
C ALA A 138 4.12 26.45 0.58
N SER A 139 5.36 26.03 0.40
CA SER A 139 6.55 26.55 1.04
C SER A 139 7.19 27.62 0.14
N SER A 140 8.44 28.02 0.39
CA SER A 140 9.19 28.93 -0.49
C SER A 140 9.58 28.34 -1.85
N GLY A 141 9.35 27.06 -2.08
CA GLY A 141 9.61 26.33 -3.33
C GLY A 141 8.66 25.15 -3.50
N PRO A 142 8.82 24.06 -2.73
CA PRO A 142 7.97 22.87 -2.84
C PRO A 142 6.51 23.17 -2.49
N LYS A 143 5.61 22.50 -3.22
CA LYS A 143 4.18 22.47 -2.93
C LYS A 143 3.81 21.14 -2.29
N PHE A 144 2.75 21.14 -1.48
CA PHE A 144 2.25 19.99 -0.74
C PHE A 144 0.76 19.81 -1.01
N ILE A 145 0.36 18.62 -1.42
CA ILE A 145 -1.01 18.26 -1.80
C ILE A 145 -1.61 17.41 -0.68
N THR A 146 -2.84 17.72 -0.26
CA THR A 146 -3.55 16.95 0.76
C THR A 146 -3.97 15.58 0.25
N GLU A 147 -3.73 14.53 1.06
CA GLU A 147 -4.08 13.15 0.74
C GLU A 147 -5.55 12.82 1.01
N LYS A 148 -6.23 13.63 1.81
CA LYS A 148 -7.62 13.44 2.24
C LYS A 148 -8.32 14.77 2.45
N ASP A 149 -9.65 14.70 2.49
CA ASP A 149 -10.49 15.85 2.87
C ASP A 149 -10.17 16.33 4.29
N ALA A 150 -10.00 17.64 4.46
CA ALA A 150 -10.01 18.29 5.76
C ALA A 150 -11.39 18.87 6.02
N ASN A 151 -12.28 18.08 6.60
CA ASN A 151 -13.65 18.52 6.87
C ASN A 151 -13.75 19.07 8.29
N PHE A 152 -13.84 20.38 8.43
CA PHE A 152 -13.99 21.07 9.73
C PHE A 152 -15.36 20.88 10.38
N LYS A 153 -16.35 20.29 9.69
CA LYS A 153 -17.67 19.97 10.27
C LYS A 153 -17.68 18.67 11.06
N ILE A 154 -16.64 17.84 10.88
CA ILE A 154 -16.55 16.53 11.53
C ILE A 154 -15.51 16.62 12.63
N ASP A 155 -15.93 16.28 13.85
CA ASP A 155 -15.06 16.05 14.99
C ASP A 155 -15.12 14.56 15.36
N SER A 156 -13.97 13.90 15.34
CA SER A 156 -13.87 12.47 15.69
C SER A 156 -12.47 12.15 16.22
N ASP A 157 -12.34 11.11 17.03
CA ASP A 157 -11.05 10.65 17.56
C ASP A 157 -10.02 10.33 16.46
N LEU A 158 -10.49 10.05 15.25
CA LEU A 158 -9.66 9.77 14.07
C LEU A 158 -9.27 11.03 13.29
N SER A 159 -10.00 12.11 13.48
CA SER A 159 -9.78 13.40 12.84
C SER A 159 -10.28 14.49 13.81
N PRO A 160 -9.55 14.72 14.91
CA PRO A 160 -9.99 15.64 15.96
C PRO A 160 -10.04 17.07 15.43
N LEU A 161 -11.02 17.82 15.93
CA LEU A 161 -11.19 19.23 15.67
C LEU A 161 -10.89 20.01 16.96
N GLU A 162 -9.82 20.78 16.95
CA GLU A 162 -9.51 21.68 18.06
C GLU A 162 -10.21 23.02 17.84
N THR A 163 -11.00 23.47 18.84
CA THR A 163 -11.75 24.72 18.76
C THR A 163 -11.31 25.65 19.91
N THR A 164 -10.87 26.85 19.55
CA THR A 164 -10.46 27.88 20.53
C THR A 164 -11.12 29.22 20.24
N VAL A 165 -11.37 30.03 21.26
CA VAL A 165 -11.87 31.39 21.07
C VAL A 165 -10.76 32.26 20.49
N TYR A 166 -11.00 32.85 19.34
CA TYR A 166 -10.04 33.74 18.65
C TYR A 166 -10.21 35.20 19.05
N SER A 167 -11.45 35.72 19.04
CA SER A 167 -11.74 37.10 19.41
C SER A 167 -13.00 37.21 20.28
N ILE A 168 -12.99 38.18 21.17
CA ILE A 168 -14.11 38.51 22.07
C ILE A 168 -14.56 39.93 21.74
N ASN A 169 -15.86 40.12 21.57
CA ASN A 169 -16.43 41.44 21.36
C ASN A 169 -16.38 42.25 22.69
N ASN A 170 -15.63 43.35 22.69
CA ASN A 170 -15.39 44.18 23.87
C ASN A 170 -16.65 44.84 24.43
N SER A 171 -17.71 44.99 23.62
CA SER A 171 -18.96 45.63 24.06
C SER A 171 -19.90 44.63 24.73
N THR A 172 -19.91 43.37 24.29
CA THR A 172 -20.81 42.35 24.80
C THR A 172 -20.13 41.34 25.71
N ASN A 173 -18.78 41.35 25.74
CA ASN A 173 -17.91 40.38 26.43
C ASN A 173 -18.21 38.92 26.06
N LYS A 174 -18.65 38.70 24.81
CA LYS A 174 -18.97 37.37 24.26
C LYS A 174 -18.05 37.03 23.08
N PRO A 175 -17.78 35.74 22.81
CA PRO A 175 -17.00 35.34 21.67
C PRO A 175 -17.58 35.86 20.35
N GLU A 176 -16.73 36.38 19.47
CA GLU A 176 -17.10 36.87 18.14
C GLU A 176 -16.67 35.89 17.06
N TYR A 177 -15.42 35.37 17.14
CA TYR A 177 -14.88 34.38 16.23
C TYR A 177 -14.19 33.27 17.01
N TYR A 178 -14.27 32.05 16.43
CA TYR A 178 -13.57 30.86 16.88
C TYR A 178 -12.53 30.46 15.86
N LEU A 179 -11.38 29.99 16.36
CA LEU A 179 -10.34 29.37 15.55
C LEU A 179 -10.53 27.84 15.60
N LEU A 180 -10.77 27.25 14.45
CA LEU A 180 -10.78 25.82 14.25
C LEU A 180 -9.42 25.37 13.75
N ASN A 181 -8.87 24.30 14.32
CA ASN A 181 -7.62 23.66 13.87
C ASN A 181 -7.88 22.20 13.52
N LYS A 182 -7.34 21.77 12.37
CA LYS A 182 -7.42 20.38 11.92
C LYS A 182 -6.11 19.92 11.31
N LYS A 183 -5.68 18.71 11.69
CA LYS A 183 -4.46 18.09 11.16
C LYS A 183 -4.75 17.29 9.91
N VAL A 184 -3.98 17.54 8.85
CA VAL A 184 -4.12 16.88 7.55
C VAL A 184 -2.78 16.39 7.06
N LYS A 185 -2.73 15.15 6.57
CA LYS A 185 -1.53 14.62 5.93
C LYS A 185 -1.43 15.12 4.50
N ALA A 186 -0.25 15.58 4.12
CA ALA A 186 0.05 16.04 2.78
C ALA A 186 1.38 15.46 2.28
N HIS A 187 1.52 15.36 0.96
CA HIS A 187 2.75 14.93 0.29
C HIS A 187 3.22 15.99 -0.70
N SER A 188 4.54 16.05 -0.92
CA SER A 188 5.12 17.00 -1.87
C SER A 188 4.73 16.65 -3.30
N GLY A 189 4.38 17.67 -4.09
CA GLY A 189 4.04 17.52 -5.49
C GLY A 189 3.24 18.70 -6.03
N GLU A 190 3.09 18.74 -7.34
CA GLU A 190 2.27 19.70 -8.07
C GLU A 190 1.43 18.96 -9.10
N ILE A 191 0.15 19.34 -9.21
CA ILE A 191 -0.75 18.80 -10.23
C ILE A 191 -0.54 19.61 -11.52
N LYS A 192 -0.20 18.92 -12.60
CA LYS A 192 -0.10 19.48 -13.94
C LYS A 192 -1.15 18.90 -14.87
N LEU A 193 -1.51 19.67 -15.90
CA LEU A 193 -2.47 19.29 -16.91
C LEU A 193 -1.82 19.33 -18.29
N LYS A 194 -2.01 18.26 -19.08
CA LYS A 194 -1.61 18.20 -20.48
C LYS A 194 -2.75 17.69 -21.36
N LYS A 195 -2.96 18.33 -22.51
CA LYS A 195 -3.93 17.89 -23.50
C LYS A 195 -3.23 17.22 -24.67
N PHE A 196 -3.80 16.12 -25.15
CA PHE A 196 -3.35 15.40 -26.33
C PHE A 196 -4.51 15.32 -27.34
N GLU A 197 -4.29 15.79 -28.53
CA GLU A 197 -5.21 15.63 -29.65
C GLU A 197 -4.95 14.30 -30.33
N ILE A 198 -5.94 13.40 -30.29
CA ILE A 198 -5.85 12.07 -30.86
C ILE A 198 -6.62 12.04 -32.17
N GLY A 199 -5.95 11.63 -33.23
CA GLY A 199 -6.54 11.47 -34.57
C GLY A 199 -7.16 10.10 -34.77
N SER A 200 -6.92 9.53 -35.96
CA SER A 200 -7.44 8.23 -36.36
C SER A 200 -6.92 7.08 -35.49
N TYR A 201 -7.64 5.97 -35.54
CA TYR A 201 -7.33 4.74 -34.80
C TYR A 201 -5.89 4.24 -35.04
N SER A 202 -5.19 3.93 -33.96
CA SER A 202 -3.87 3.31 -33.96
C SER A 202 -3.76 2.31 -32.81
N LYS A 203 -3.51 1.03 -33.12
CA LYS A 203 -3.36 -0.01 -32.11
C LYS A 203 -2.22 0.31 -31.16
N PHE A 204 -2.44 0.06 -29.86
CA PHE A 204 -1.45 0.28 -28.80
C PHE A 204 -0.85 1.68 -28.83
N LEU A 205 -1.74 2.67 -29.08
CA LEU A 205 -1.34 4.08 -29.07
C LEU A 205 -0.54 4.41 -27.83
N THR A 206 0.61 5.04 -28.02
CA THR A 206 1.51 5.44 -26.93
C THR A 206 1.67 6.95 -26.94
N LEU A 207 1.45 7.58 -25.79
CA LEU A 207 1.64 9.01 -25.55
C LEU A 207 2.76 9.22 -24.55
N THR A 208 3.62 10.22 -24.77
CA THR A 208 4.72 10.52 -23.86
C THR A 208 4.47 11.84 -23.14
N LEU A 209 4.57 11.80 -21.82
CA LEU A 209 4.68 12.98 -20.97
C LEU A 209 6.17 13.33 -20.83
N ASN A 210 6.55 14.52 -21.30
CA ASN A 210 7.96 14.94 -21.34
C ASN A 210 8.48 15.48 -20.00
N ASP A 211 7.59 15.72 -19.03
CA ASP A 211 8.03 16.07 -17.68
C ASP A 211 8.77 14.89 -17.04
N THR A 212 9.81 15.21 -16.29
CA THR A 212 10.51 14.26 -15.44
C THR A 212 9.89 14.25 -14.04
N ASP A 213 10.22 13.24 -13.25
CA ASP A 213 9.79 13.13 -11.85
C ASP A 213 8.27 13.07 -11.64
N ILE A 214 7.57 12.44 -12.60
CA ILE A 214 6.13 12.17 -12.51
C ILE A 214 5.91 11.07 -11.47
N ILE A 215 5.06 11.36 -10.47
CA ILE A 215 4.70 10.42 -9.39
C ILE A 215 3.65 9.44 -9.89
N GLU A 216 2.54 10.00 -10.41
CA GLU A 216 1.36 9.24 -10.84
C GLU A 216 0.50 10.04 -11.82
N ILE A 217 -0.34 9.35 -12.56
CA ILE A 217 -1.44 9.96 -13.31
C ILE A 217 -2.67 10.00 -12.41
N GLU A 218 -3.19 11.20 -12.17
CA GLU A 218 -4.37 11.39 -11.33
C GLU A 218 -5.66 11.06 -12.09
N SER A 219 -5.76 11.54 -13.33
CA SER A 219 -6.91 11.26 -14.18
C SER A 219 -6.61 11.45 -15.67
N ILE A 220 -7.24 10.63 -16.50
CA ILE A 220 -7.33 10.85 -17.95
C ILE A 220 -8.80 10.89 -18.30
N VAL A 221 -9.23 11.98 -18.95
CA VAL A 221 -10.63 12.19 -19.37
C VAL A 221 -10.63 12.55 -20.83
N ASP A 222 -11.54 11.93 -21.61
CA ASP A 222 -11.72 12.26 -23.02
C ASP A 222 -12.73 13.40 -23.22
N SER A 223 -12.88 13.89 -24.46
CA SER A 223 -13.79 14.99 -24.80
C SER A 223 -15.27 14.68 -24.54
N ASN A 224 -15.63 13.41 -24.37
CA ASN A 224 -16.98 12.98 -24.02
C ASN A 224 -17.24 12.98 -22.50
N GLY A 225 -16.20 13.24 -21.70
CA GLY A 225 -16.24 13.18 -20.25
C GLY A 225 -16.01 11.79 -19.66
N ASP A 226 -15.68 10.80 -20.49
CA ASP A 226 -15.40 9.44 -20.03
C ASP A 226 -14.00 9.34 -19.42
N LYS A 227 -13.91 8.66 -18.29
CA LYS A 227 -12.66 8.43 -17.57
C LYS A 227 -11.96 7.18 -18.08
N TRP A 228 -10.66 7.30 -18.28
CA TRP A 228 -9.73 6.21 -18.55
C TRP A 228 -9.05 5.76 -17.26
N THR A 229 -8.95 4.45 -17.04
CA THR A 229 -8.46 3.86 -15.79
C THR A 229 -7.09 3.26 -15.99
N GLU A 230 -6.14 3.58 -15.10
CA GLU A 230 -4.83 2.91 -15.07
C GLU A 230 -4.99 1.47 -14.54
N VAL A 231 -4.37 0.53 -15.25
CA VAL A 231 -4.33 -0.88 -14.87
C VAL A 231 -2.88 -1.38 -14.85
N PRO A 232 -2.55 -2.40 -14.04
CA PRO A 232 -1.23 -2.99 -14.02
C PRO A 232 -0.80 -3.58 -15.38
N TYR A 233 -1.74 -4.16 -16.12
CA TYR A 233 -1.55 -4.72 -17.47
C TYR A 233 -2.83 -4.61 -18.29
N LEU A 234 -2.71 -4.40 -19.59
CA LEU A 234 -3.84 -4.10 -20.47
C LEU A 234 -4.92 -5.20 -20.56
N ALA A 235 -4.57 -6.46 -20.29
CA ALA A 235 -5.54 -7.56 -20.28
C ALA A 235 -6.45 -7.56 -19.04
N GLN A 236 -6.16 -6.75 -18.01
CA GLN A 236 -7.01 -6.64 -16.83
C GLN A 236 -8.24 -5.76 -17.16
N ASP A 237 -9.40 -6.37 -17.28
CA ASP A 237 -10.66 -5.70 -17.60
C ASP A 237 -11.46 -5.25 -16.39
N THR A 238 -11.14 -5.75 -15.21
CA THR A 238 -11.86 -5.51 -13.97
C THR A 238 -10.95 -4.84 -12.95
N VAL A 239 -11.41 -3.76 -12.35
CA VAL A 239 -10.72 -3.04 -11.28
C VAL A 239 -11.62 -2.90 -10.07
N PHE A 240 -11.00 -2.70 -8.91
CA PHE A 240 -11.71 -2.37 -7.68
C PHE A 240 -11.89 -0.86 -7.59
N ASP A 241 -13.14 -0.42 -7.58
CA ASP A 241 -13.51 0.99 -7.50
C ASP A 241 -14.07 1.32 -6.11
N ALA A 242 -13.73 2.49 -5.61
CA ALA A 242 -14.23 3.01 -4.35
C ALA A 242 -15.50 3.83 -4.59
N VAL A 243 -16.63 3.30 -4.18
CA VAL A 243 -17.93 3.97 -4.31
C VAL A 243 -18.29 4.61 -2.98
N GLU A 244 -18.68 5.89 -2.96
CA GLU A 244 -19.15 6.55 -1.74
C GLU A 244 -20.33 5.81 -1.13
N ASN A 245 -20.29 5.61 0.19
CA ASN A 245 -21.33 4.93 0.95
C ASN A 245 -22.45 5.93 1.30
N ILE A 246 -23.35 6.14 0.35
CA ILE A 246 -24.52 7.03 0.47
C ILE A 246 -25.82 6.28 0.23
N ALA A 247 -26.91 6.74 0.84
CA ALA A 247 -28.21 6.10 0.79
C ALA A 247 -28.75 5.87 -0.64
N SER A 248 -28.37 6.72 -1.62
CA SER A 248 -28.79 6.56 -3.01
C SER A 248 -28.09 5.42 -3.74
N LYS A 249 -26.91 4.98 -3.25
CA LYS A 249 -26.12 3.90 -3.86
C LYS A 249 -26.29 2.58 -3.13
N ASP A 250 -26.33 2.61 -1.80
CA ASP A 250 -26.56 1.42 -0.97
C ASP A 250 -27.42 1.78 0.25
N PRO A 251 -28.73 1.48 0.21
CA PRO A 251 -29.65 1.78 1.31
C PRO A 251 -29.40 0.97 2.59
N GLU A 252 -28.75 -0.21 2.51
CA GLU A 252 -28.51 -1.07 3.66
C GLU A 252 -27.24 -0.67 4.42
N LEU A 253 -26.20 -0.27 3.69
CA LEU A 253 -24.88 -0.01 4.26
C LEU A 253 -24.60 1.47 4.57
N HIS A 254 -25.45 2.41 4.11
CA HIS A 254 -25.22 3.84 4.32
C HIS A 254 -25.21 4.27 5.79
N GLY A 255 -25.89 3.53 6.68
CA GLY A 255 -25.88 3.78 8.12
C GLY A 255 -24.49 3.64 8.78
N TYR A 256 -23.52 3.04 8.06
CA TYR A 256 -22.15 2.86 8.53
C TYR A 256 -21.15 3.84 7.87
N ASN A 257 -21.61 4.90 7.20
CA ASN A 257 -20.76 5.79 6.41
C ASN A 257 -19.70 6.53 7.25
N GLU A 258 -19.97 6.81 8.54
CA GLU A 258 -19.00 7.45 9.45
C GLU A 258 -17.74 6.60 9.64
N SER A 259 -17.90 5.29 9.79
CA SER A 259 -16.79 4.35 9.98
C SER A 259 -16.30 3.72 8.67
N THR A 260 -17.15 3.68 7.65
CA THR A 260 -16.88 3.07 6.34
C THR A 260 -17.41 3.99 5.23
N PRO A 261 -16.70 5.09 4.93
CA PRO A 261 -17.18 6.11 4.00
C PRO A 261 -17.22 5.65 2.55
N TYR A 262 -16.48 4.59 2.19
CA TYR A 262 -16.44 4.03 0.84
C TYR A 262 -16.70 2.54 0.87
N LEU A 263 -17.45 2.07 -0.14
CA LEU A 263 -17.65 0.66 -0.44
C LEU A 263 -16.76 0.26 -1.60
N LEU A 264 -16.18 -0.94 -1.50
CA LEU A 264 -15.31 -1.50 -2.53
C LEU A 264 -16.17 -2.33 -3.49
N SER A 265 -16.23 -1.94 -4.77
CA SER A 265 -16.98 -2.65 -5.79
C SER A 265 -16.09 -3.05 -6.97
N LEU A 266 -16.45 -4.15 -7.63
CA LEU A 266 -15.83 -4.59 -8.87
C LEU A 266 -16.45 -3.84 -10.05
N LYS A 267 -15.61 -3.25 -10.89
CA LYS A 267 -16.03 -2.49 -12.08
C LYS A 267 -15.27 -2.97 -13.29
N LYS A 268 -16.00 -3.29 -14.39
CA LYS A 268 -15.39 -3.50 -15.69
C LYS A 268 -14.96 -2.17 -16.29
N VAL A 269 -13.73 -2.11 -16.82
CA VAL A 269 -13.13 -0.90 -17.39
C VAL A 269 -12.66 -1.15 -18.83
N PRO A 270 -13.53 -0.92 -19.82
CA PRO A 270 -13.13 -1.03 -21.23
C PRO A 270 -12.11 0.04 -21.62
N LYS A 271 -12.26 1.28 -21.10
CA LYS A 271 -11.32 2.40 -21.28
C LYS A 271 -10.22 2.34 -20.24
N ARG A 272 -9.08 1.77 -20.61
CA ARG A 272 -7.95 1.55 -19.72
C ARG A 272 -6.61 1.79 -20.39
N PHE A 273 -5.59 2.05 -19.58
CA PHE A 273 -4.23 2.31 -20.02
C PHE A 273 -3.22 1.75 -19.02
N VAL A 274 -1.99 1.59 -19.46
CA VAL A 274 -0.84 1.29 -18.60
C VAL A 274 0.19 2.40 -18.72
N THR A 275 0.97 2.59 -17.67
CA THR A 275 2.05 3.56 -17.65
C THR A 275 3.39 2.87 -17.53
N ARG A 276 4.40 3.39 -18.25
CA ARG A 276 5.78 2.91 -18.19
C ARG A 276 6.74 4.08 -18.05
N VAL A 277 7.67 3.95 -17.14
CA VAL A 277 8.77 4.92 -16.97
C VAL A 277 9.89 4.53 -17.90
N LYS A 278 10.42 5.51 -18.65
CA LYS A 278 11.59 5.34 -19.52
C LYS A 278 12.90 5.61 -18.77
N SER A 279 14.00 5.23 -19.39
CA SER A 279 15.36 5.44 -18.87
C SER A 279 15.69 6.93 -18.62
N ASN A 280 15.08 7.82 -19.37
CA ASN A 280 15.20 9.29 -19.24
C ASN A 280 14.26 9.91 -18.20
N ASN A 281 13.58 9.10 -17.37
CA ASN A 281 12.60 9.49 -16.35
C ASN A 281 11.30 10.12 -16.90
N THR A 282 11.04 10.02 -18.21
CA THR A 282 9.74 10.40 -18.78
C THR A 282 8.73 9.27 -18.63
N LEU A 283 7.43 9.58 -18.66
CA LEU A 283 6.36 8.60 -18.52
C LEU A 283 5.67 8.37 -19.85
N GLU A 284 5.56 7.12 -20.25
CA GLU A 284 4.72 6.69 -21.36
C GLU A 284 3.37 6.19 -20.87
N ILE A 285 2.32 6.55 -21.62
CA ILE A 285 0.95 6.09 -21.42
C ILE A 285 0.61 5.24 -22.65
N GLN A 286 0.33 3.96 -22.46
CA GLN A 286 -0.02 3.05 -23.55
C GLN A 286 -1.48 2.60 -23.40
N PHE A 287 -2.24 2.71 -24.48
CA PHE A 287 -3.64 2.29 -24.58
C PHE A 287 -3.74 0.90 -25.22
N GLY A 288 -4.96 0.38 -25.29
CA GLY A 288 -5.22 -0.97 -25.80
C GLY A 288 -5.21 -1.08 -27.34
N ALA A 289 -5.98 -2.05 -27.85
CA ALA A 289 -6.06 -2.33 -29.29
C ALA A 289 -7.51 -2.36 -29.83
N GLY A 290 -8.53 -2.23 -28.95
CA GLY A 290 -9.94 -2.27 -29.33
C GLY A 290 -10.42 -0.96 -29.94
N GLU A 291 -11.31 -1.04 -30.92
CA GLU A 291 -11.97 0.11 -31.56
C GLU A 291 -13.39 0.30 -30.98
N ASN A 292 -13.75 1.54 -30.71
CA ASN A 292 -15.04 1.88 -30.05
C ASN A 292 -16.28 1.57 -30.95
N SER A 293 -16.04 1.37 -32.25
CA SER A 293 -17.10 1.09 -33.25
C SER A 293 -17.39 -0.40 -33.41
N VAL A 294 -16.53 -1.27 -32.91
CA VAL A 294 -16.74 -2.72 -32.98
C VAL A 294 -17.50 -3.13 -31.73
N VAL A 295 -18.73 -3.64 -31.92
CA VAL A 295 -19.45 -4.31 -30.83
C VAL A 295 -18.58 -5.47 -30.36
N ASP A 296 -18.22 -5.41 -29.10
CA ASP A 296 -17.40 -6.46 -28.44
C ASP A 296 -18.28 -7.71 -28.40
N GLU A 297 -18.23 -8.53 -29.44
CA GLU A 297 -18.77 -9.88 -29.36
C GLU A 297 -17.91 -10.61 -28.33
N GLU A 298 -18.54 -11.09 -27.26
CA GLU A 298 -17.87 -11.91 -26.24
C GLU A 298 -17.21 -13.11 -26.91
N ILE A 299 -15.94 -12.99 -27.23
CA ILE A 299 -15.14 -14.05 -27.86
C ILE A 299 -14.92 -15.20 -26.87
N ILE A 300 -14.89 -14.89 -25.58
CA ILE A 300 -14.88 -15.89 -24.51
C ILE A 300 -16.31 -16.01 -24.01
N PRO A 301 -16.98 -17.14 -24.25
CA PRO A 301 -18.33 -17.34 -23.74
C PRO A 301 -18.32 -17.22 -22.23
N ASN A 302 -19.18 -16.34 -21.69
CA ASN A 302 -19.39 -16.26 -20.27
C ASN A 302 -19.79 -17.65 -19.76
N PRO A 303 -19.06 -18.23 -18.78
CA PRO A 303 -19.39 -19.55 -18.23
C PRO A 303 -20.85 -19.63 -17.76
N ASP A 304 -21.43 -18.54 -17.29
CA ASP A 304 -22.82 -18.48 -16.83
C ASP A 304 -23.83 -18.64 -17.98
N ASN A 305 -23.43 -18.36 -19.23
CA ASN A 305 -24.29 -18.52 -20.42
C ASN A 305 -24.16 -19.90 -21.07
N ILE A 306 -23.18 -20.72 -20.67
CA ILE A 306 -22.90 -22.03 -21.31
C ILE A 306 -23.87 -23.12 -20.84
N GLY A 307 -24.50 -22.98 -19.67
CA GLY A 307 -25.29 -24.05 -19.04
C GLY A 307 -26.80 -23.93 -19.16
N LEU A 308 -27.35 -22.80 -19.54
CA LEU A 308 -28.77 -22.52 -19.44
C LEU A 308 -29.42 -22.32 -20.83
N GLY A 309 -30.10 -23.37 -21.33
CA GLY A 309 -31.07 -23.21 -22.40
C GLY A 309 -30.64 -23.58 -23.81
N ILE A 310 -29.62 -24.42 -24.01
CA ILE A 310 -29.27 -24.93 -25.34
C ILE A 310 -30.27 -26.04 -25.71
N LYS A 311 -31.28 -25.69 -26.53
CA LYS A 311 -32.28 -26.65 -27.02
C LYS A 311 -31.73 -27.72 -27.97
N ASP A 312 -30.55 -27.51 -28.55
CA ASP A 312 -29.98 -28.39 -29.58
C ASP A 312 -28.61 -28.99 -29.23
N GLY A 313 -28.19 -28.96 -27.98
CA GLY A 313 -26.97 -29.65 -27.51
C GLY A 313 -25.64 -29.15 -28.11
N ARG A 314 -25.65 -28.03 -28.84
CA ARG A 314 -24.40 -27.44 -29.38
C ARG A 314 -23.80 -26.50 -28.35
N SER A 315 -22.62 -26.85 -27.89
CA SER A 315 -21.81 -25.96 -27.04
C SER A 315 -21.34 -24.75 -27.83
N LYS A 316 -21.40 -23.55 -27.26
CA LYS A 316 -20.76 -22.36 -27.84
C LYS A 316 -19.24 -22.53 -28.02
N LEU A 317 -18.65 -23.53 -27.35
CA LEU A 317 -17.25 -23.93 -27.54
C LEU A 317 -16.97 -24.60 -28.91
N GLU A 318 -18.01 -25.00 -29.66
CA GLU A 318 -17.84 -25.54 -31.01
C GLU A 318 -17.67 -24.45 -32.09
N PHE A 319 -17.90 -23.19 -31.78
CA PHE A 319 -17.55 -22.09 -32.69
C PHE A 319 -16.06 -21.87 -32.65
N ALA A 320 -15.42 -22.05 -33.79
CA ALA A 320 -13.98 -21.88 -33.94
C ALA A 320 -13.56 -20.48 -33.45
N TYR A 321 -12.70 -20.45 -32.47
CA TYR A 321 -12.02 -19.26 -32.02
C TYR A 321 -11.05 -18.82 -33.12
N ASP A 322 -11.27 -17.63 -33.70
CA ASP A 322 -10.34 -17.05 -34.66
C ASP A 322 -9.30 -16.19 -33.93
N PRO A 323 -8.05 -16.64 -33.79
CA PRO A 323 -7.01 -15.88 -33.10
C PRO A 323 -6.69 -14.54 -33.79
N SER A 324 -7.05 -14.36 -35.07
CA SER A 324 -6.79 -13.10 -35.78
C SER A 324 -7.67 -11.97 -35.29
N ASN A 325 -8.85 -12.27 -34.80
CA ASN A 325 -9.76 -11.28 -34.22
C ASN A 325 -9.37 -10.84 -32.80
N PHE A 326 -8.52 -11.59 -32.11
CA PHE A 326 -8.07 -11.27 -30.76
C PHE A 326 -7.41 -9.88 -30.65
N LEU A 327 -6.69 -9.46 -31.67
CA LEU A 327 -6.03 -8.14 -31.71
C LEU A 327 -6.98 -6.96 -32.01
N TYR A 328 -8.22 -7.25 -32.44
CA TYR A 328 -9.24 -6.23 -32.73
C TYR A 328 -10.34 -6.13 -31.69
N THR A 329 -10.29 -6.99 -30.68
CA THR A 329 -11.28 -7.01 -29.62
C THR A 329 -10.93 -6.08 -28.47
N GLY A 330 -11.90 -5.74 -27.64
CA GLY A 330 -11.72 -4.99 -26.40
C GLY A 330 -10.90 -5.73 -25.32
N THR A 331 -10.35 -6.93 -25.61
CA THR A 331 -9.61 -7.76 -24.65
C THR A 331 -8.43 -7.03 -24.02
N TYR A 332 -7.74 -6.16 -24.76
CA TYR A 332 -6.68 -5.29 -24.23
C TYR A 332 -7.17 -3.88 -23.90
N GLY A 333 -8.47 -3.65 -23.89
CA GLY A 333 -9.07 -2.33 -23.75
C GLY A 333 -9.14 -1.54 -25.04
N LEU A 334 -9.91 -0.47 -24.99
CA LEU A 334 -10.15 0.42 -26.13
C LEU A 334 -8.96 1.35 -26.39
N VAL A 335 -8.94 1.93 -27.59
CA VAL A 335 -8.02 3.01 -27.99
C VAL A 335 -8.81 4.31 -28.09
N PRO A 336 -8.32 5.43 -27.57
CA PRO A 336 -8.92 6.74 -27.81
C PRO A 336 -8.78 7.09 -29.30
N THR A 337 -9.88 7.48 -29.95
CA THR A 337 -9.93 7.84 -31.37
C THR A 337 -10.71 9.11 -31.56
N ASN A 338 -10.23 10.02 -32.41
CA ASN A 338 -10.88 11.30 -32.76
C ASN A 338 -11.37 12.08 -31.54
N THR A 339 -10.50 12.20 -30.52
CA THR A 339 -10.84 12.82 -29.23
C THR A 339 -9.67 13.63 -28.67
N VAL A 340 -9.95 14.53 -27.75
CA VAL A 340 -8.92 15.22 -26.97
C VAL A 340 -8.86 14.59 -25.59
N LEU A 341 -7.70 14.04 -25.23
CA LEU A 341 -7.45 13.53 -23.89
C LEU A 341 -6.89 14.63 -23.01
N THR A 342 -7.55 14.87 -21.89
CA THR A 342 -7.05 15.72 -20.82
C THR A 342 -6.42 14.84 -19.75
N VAL A 343 -5.10 14.97 -19.57
CA VAL A 343 -4.30 14.18 -18.62
C VAL A 343 -3.91 15.07 -17.46
N ASN A 344 -4.37 14.76 -16.25
CA ASN A 344 -3.92 15.35 -15.00
C ASN A 344 -2.92 14.39 -14.35
N TYR A 345 -1.76 14.91 -13.94
CA TYR A 345 -0.70 14.11 -13.36
C TYR A 345 0.06 14.90 -12.29
N LYS A 346 0.62 14.20 -11.32
CA LYS A 346 1.38 14.77 -10.22
C LYS A 346 2.88 14.66 -10.49
N VAL A 347 3.61 15.75 -10.23
CA VAL A 347 5.05 15.85 -10.43
C VAL A 347 5.71 16.30 -9.13
N ASN A 348 6.86 15.71 -8.78
CA ASN A 348 7.69 16.15 -7.65
C ASN A 348 9.10 16.55 -8.14
N SER A 349 9.23 17.75 -8.65
CA SER A 349 10.49 18.26 -9.21
C SER A 349 11.56 18.59 -8.16
N PHE A 350 11.23 18.53 -6.87
CA PHE A 350 12.14 18.97 -5.81
C PHE A 350 12.92 17.82 -5.16
N GLY A 351 12.52 16.56 -5.34
CA GLY A 351 13.23 15.40 -4.78
C GLY A 351 13.62 15.60 -3.30
N VAL A 352 14.90 15.55 -2.97
CA VAL A 352 15.42 15.75 -1.59
C VAL A 352 15.07 17.14 -1.04
N ALA A 353 15.02 18.18 -1.88
CA ALA A 353 14.70 19.55 -1.46
C ALA A 353 13.22 19.71 -1.03
N SER A 354 12.38 18.70 -1.25
CA SER A 354 11.02 18.68 -0.70
C SER A 354 10.96 18.39 0.81
N ASN A 355 12.07 18.00 1.44
CA ASN A 355 12.18 17.84 2.90
C ASN A 355 12.34 19.21 3.58
N VAL A 356 11.27 19.97 3.64
CA VAL A 356 11.28 21.32 4.21
C VAL A 356 11.22 21.29 5.74
N THR A 357 11.77 22.33 6.38
CA THR A 357 11.82 22.46 7.83
C THR A 357 10.45 22.79 8.43
N ALA A 358 10.30 22.62 9.74
CA ALA A 358 9.11 23.04 10.47
C ALA A 358 8.83 24.54 10.26
N GLY A 359 7.55 24.92 10.14
CA GLY A 359 7.09 26.30 9.94
C GLY A 359 7.30 26.88 8.54
N SER A 360 7.86 26.13 7.61
CA SER A 360 8.16 26.63 6.25
C SER A 360 6.95 26.57 5.29
N ILE A 361 5.96 25.70 5.56
CA ILE A 361 4.73 25.62 4.78
C ILE A 361 3.71 26.57 5.41
N ASN A 362 3.60 27.76 4.82
CA ASN A 362 2.83 28.86 5.40
C ASN A 362 1.94 29.60 4.40
N ARG A 363 1.79 29.08 3.18
CA ARG A 363 0.96 29.70 2.14
C ARG A 363 -0.04 28.69 1.57
N THR A 364 -1.25 29.18 1.32
CA THR A 364 -2.25 28.48 0.51
C THR A 364 -1.97 28.70 -0.95
N ASP A 365 -2.09 27.66 -1.80
CA ASP A 365 -1.90 27.73 -3.24
C ASP A 365 -3.23 27.49 -3.95
N ILE A 366 -3.63 26.25 -4.14
CA ILE A 366 -4.93 25.89 -4.74
C ILE A 366 -5.78 25.20 -3.69
N LEU A 367 -6.94 25.78 -3.39
CA LEU A 367 -7.90 25.22 -2.43
C LEU A 367 -9.18 24.78 -3.14
N ASN A 368 -9.49 23.50 -3.03
CA ASN A 368 -10.75 22.92 -3.46
C ASN A 368 -11.73 22.95 -2.29
N LEU A 369 -12.60 23.97 -2.22
CA LEU A 369 -13.46 24.21 -1.07
C LEU A 369 -14.91 23.82 -1.34
N GLN A 370 -15.52 23.13 -0.40
CA GLN A 370 -16.94 22.85 -0.37
C GLN A 370 -17.60 23.60 0.80
N LEU A 371 -18.59 24.44 0.46
CA LEU A 371 -19.39 25.24 1.41
C LEU A 371 -20.80 24.70 1.52
N SER A 372 -21.46 25.04 2.65
CA SER A 372 -22.91 24.88 2.75
C SER A 372 -23.62 25.87 1.84
N PRO A 373 -24.74 25.53 1.24
CA PRO A 373 -25.57 26.46 0.50
C PRO A 373 -26.28 27.46 1.43
N ASN A 374 -26.68 28.61 0.88
CA ASN A 374 -27.52 29.63 1.54
C ASN A 374 -26.89 30.33 2.77
N LEU A 375 -25.58 30.53 2.79
CA LEU A 375 -24.87 31.28 3.81
C LEU A 375 -24.73 32.77 3.45
N ASP A 376 -24.52 33.62 4.44
CA ASP A 376 -24.13 35.01 4.20
C ASP A 376 -22.82 35.07 3.43
N ARG A 377 -22.83 35.85 2.35
CA ARG A 377 -21.72 35.91 1.39
C ARG A 377 -20.45 36.52 1.99
N SER A 378 -20.61 37.54 2.86
CA SER A 378 -19.48 38.24 3.46
C SER A 378 -18.78 37.36 4.50
N LEU A 379 -19.54 36.69 5.38
CA LEU A 379 -19.02 35.77 6.38
C LEU A 379 -18.40 34.50 5.72
N SER A 380 -19.03 34.01 4.64
CA SER A 380 -18.47 32.90 3.88
C SER A 380 -17.14 33.24 3.22
N GLN A 381 -17.00 34.45 2.68
CA GLN A 381 -15.75 34.92 2.10
C GLN A 381 -14.70 35.11 3.19
N TYR A 382 -15.05 35.68 4.33
CA TYR A 382 -14.15 35.83 5.47
C TYR A 382 -13.64 34.47 5.97
N ALA A 383 -14.53 33.47 6.08
CA ALA A 383 -14.13 32.11 6.46
C ALA A 383 -13.12 31.50 5.47
N LYS A 384 -13.29 31.72 4.16
CA LYS A 384 -12.33 31.27 3.13
C LYS A 384 -10.99 31.99 3.25
N ASP A 385 -11.00 33.29 3.40
CA ASP A 385 -9.79 34.13 3.42
C ASP A 385 -9.01 33.91 4.73
N SER A 386 -9.66 33.40 5.78
CA SER A 386 -9.04 33.08 7.06
C SER A 386 -8.24 31.79 7.07
N ILE A 387 -8.30 30.97 6.00
CA ILE A 387 -7.57 29.70 5.94
C ILE A 387 -6.07 29.96 5.96
N THR A 388 -5.43 29.42 6.99
CA THR A 388 -3.99 29.44 7.16
C THR A 388 -3.46 28.05 7.44
N VAL A 389 -2.18 27.83 7.17
CA VAL A 389 -1.53 26.53 7.34
C VAL A 389 -0.16 26.69 7.97
N THR A 390 0.22 25.71 8.75
CA THR A 390 1.61 25.55 9.21
C THR A 390 1.97 24.07 9.34
N ASN A 391 3.25 23.76 9.33
CA ASN A 391 3.77 22.43 9.65
C ASN A 391 4.60 22.52 10.93
N LEU A 392 4.15 21.85 11.99
CA LEU A 392 4.89 21.83 13.28
C LEU A 392 6.12 20.91 13.21
N THR A 393 6.11 19.94 12.30
CA THR A 393 7.23 19.02 12.08
C THR A 393 7.82 19.20 10.69
N ALA A 394 9.10 18.86 10.53
CA ALA A 394 9.72 18.86 9.22
C ALA A 394 9.09 17.82 8.29
N ALA A 395 9.03 18.13 6.99
CA ALA A 395 8.65 17.16 5.98
C ALA A 395 9.78 16.14 5.79
N THR A 396 9.45 14.86 5.64
CA THR A 396 10.41 13.75 5.55
C THR A 396 10.03 12.76 4.44
N GLY A 397 11.01 12.01 3.94
CA GLY A 397 10.80 10.96 2.93
C GLY A 397 11.07 11.40 1.49
N GLY A 398 11.28 12.69 1.24
CA GLY A 398 11.63 13.19 -0.09
C GLY A 398 13.03 12.74 -0.52
N GLY A 399 13.14 12.26 -1.76
CA GLY A 399 14.39 11.73 -2.29
C GLY A 399 14.39 11.62 -3.80
N SER A 400 15.54 11.24 -4.35
CA SER A 400 15.62 10.75 -5.72
C SER A 400 14.86 9.43 -5.83
N GLY A 401 14.44 9.08 -7.03
CA GLY A 401 13.83 7.77 -7.28
C GLY A 401 14.76 6.59 -7.02
N ASP A 402 14.33 5.41 -7.44
CA ASP A 402 15.08 4.17 -7.24
C ASP A 402 16.43 4.22 -7.95
N THR A 403 17.48 3.86 -7.25
CA THR A 403 18.79 3.58 -7.86
C THR A 403 18.74 2.24 -8.61
N VAL A 404 19.74 1.98 -9.45
CA VAL A 404 19.88 0.69 -10.16
C VAL A 404 19.80 -0.50 -9.19
N ASN A 405 20.41 -0.37 -8.01
CA ASN A 405 20.38 -1.43 -6.99
C ASN A 405 19.01 -1.56 -6.33
N ASP A 406 18.32 -0.44 -6.08
CA ASP A 406 16.97 -0.45 -5.51
C ASP A 406 15.99 -1.12 -6.48
N VAL A 407 16.07 -0.80 -7.77
CA VAL A 407 15.22 -1.45 -8.80
C VAL A 407 15.45 -2.96 -8.83
N ARG A 408 16.71 -3.43 -8.76
CA ARG A 408 17.01 -4.87 -8.70
C ARG A 408 16.38 -5.54 -7.49
N GLN A 409 16.61 -4.99 -6.30
CA GLN A 409 16.09 -5.56 -5.05
C GLN A 409 14.57 -5.51 -4.99
N ASN A 410 13.97 -4.38 -5.35
CA ASN A 410 12.52 -4.20 -5.34
C ASN A 410 11.82 -5.09 -6.38
N ALA A 411 12.39 -5.26 -7.58
CA ALA A 411 11.84 -6.16 -8.60
C ALA A 411 11.88 -7.62 -8.15
N MET A 412 12.98 -8.08 -7.54
CA MET A 412 13.08 -9.42 -6.96
C MET A 412 12.10 -9.62 -5.80
N ALA A 413 12.01 -8.65 -4.89
CA ALA A 413 11.09 -8.70 -3.77
C ALA A 413 9.63 -8.74 -4.24
N ASN A 414 9.26 -7.92 -5.24
CA ASN A 414 7.92 -7.90 -5.82
C ASN A 414 7.56 -9.25 -6.45
N PHE A 415 8.48 -9.82 -7.22
CA PHE A 415 8.29 -11.16 -7.83
C PHE A 415 8.17 -12.26 -6.77
N SER A 416 9.00 -12.20 -5.72
CA SER A 416 8.99 -13.20 -4.64
C SER A 416 7.73 -13.09 -3.78
N ALA A 417 7.24 -11.88 -3.53
CA ALA A 417 6.07 -11.63 -2.69
C ALA A 417 4.78 -12.20 -3.29
N GLN A 418 4.69 -12.37 -4.59
CA GLN A 418 3.53 -12.80 -5.37
C GLN A 418 2.21 -12.23 -4.79
N ASN A 419 1.39 -11.58 -5.57
CA ASN A 419 0.20 -10.86 -5.08
C ASN A 419 -0.95 -11.81 -4.67
N ARG A 420 -0.64 -12.94 -4.00
CA ARG A 420 -1.60 -13.96 -3.56
C ARG A 420 -1.38 -14.32 -2.10
N THR A 421 -2.45 -14.72 -1.42
CA THR A 421 -2.42 -15.22 -0.06
C THR A 421 -2.37 -16.75 -0.07
N VAL A 422 -1.32 -17.32 0.50
CA VAL A 422 -1.11 -18.78 0.60
C VAL A 422 -0.98 -19.21 2.05
N THR A 423 -0.25 -18.43 2.85
CA THR A 423 0.00 -18.71 4.26
C THR A 423 -0.99 -17.97 5.17
N LYS A 424 -1.07 -18.39 6.43
CA LYS A 424 -1.86 -17.65 7.45
C LYS A 424 -1.38 -16.21 7.59
N ASP A 425 -0.07 -16.01 7.56
CA ASP A 425 0.54 -14.68 7.70
C ASP A 425 0.23 -13.77 6.50
N ASP A 426 0.16 -14.31 5.28
CA ASP A 426 -0.25 -13.54 4.10
C ASP A 426 -1.67 -12.99 4.28
N TYR A 427 -2.61 -13.82 4.74
CA TYR A 427 -3.98 -13.39 5.02
C TYR A 427 -4.04 -12.32 6.11
N LEU A 428 -3.24 -12.45 7.18
CA LEU A 428 -3.17 -11.46 8.26
C LEU A 428 -2.60 -10.12 7.76
N ILE A 429 -1.49 -10.16 7.03
CA ILE A 429 -0.86 -8.96 6.46
C ILE A 429 -1.82 -8.26 5.50
N ARG A 430 -2.47 -9.00 4.60
CA ARG A 430 -3.44 -8.42 3.65
C ARG A 430 -4.65 -7.84 4.38
N THR A 431 -5.20 -8.54 5.36
CA THR A 431 -6.33 -8.05 6.15
C THR A 431 -6.00 -6.73 6.84
N LEU A 432 -4.84 -6.64 7.49
CA LEU A 432 -4.40 -5.43 8.19
C LEU A 432 -3.97 -4.30 7.24
N SER A 433 -3.61 -4.62 5.99
CA SER A 433 -3.21 -3.63 4.98
C SER A 433 -4.38 -3.05 4.18
N MET A 434 -5.62 -3.44 4.46
CA MET A 434 -6.80 -2.85 3.83
C MET A 434 -6.83 -1.33 4.07
N PRO A 435 -6.98 -0.49 3.02
CA PRO A 435 -7.03 0.97 3.18
C PRO A 435 -8.14 1.41 4.14
N ALA A 436 -7.82 2.31 5.06
CA ALA A 436 -8.71 2.77 6.13
C ALA A 436 -10.03 3.38 5.63
N LYS A 437 -10.08 3.89 4.40
CA LYS A 437 -11.31 4.40 3.75
C LYS A 437 -12.40 3.34 3.56
N PHE A 438 -12.02 2.05 3.55
CA PHE A 438 -12.94 0.91 3.45
C PHE A 438 -13.31 0.31 4.82
N GLY A 439 -12.86 0.94 5.90
CA GLY A 439 -13.03 0.48 7.28
C GLY A 439 -11.69 0.12 7.93
N ARG A 440 -11.61 0.30 9.26
CA ARG A 440 -10.38 0.04 10.01
C ARG A 440 -10.43 -1.30 10.70
N ILE A 441 -9.41 -2.12 10.45
CA ILE A 441 -9.20 -3.38 11.11
C ILE A 441 -8.07 -3.21 12.12
N ALA A 442 -8.37 -3.47 13.39
CA ALA A 442 -7.42 -3.34 14.49
C ALA A 442 -6.60 -4.60 14.68
N LYS A 443 -7.28 -5.74 14.69
CA LYS A 443 -6.70 -7.06 14.95
C LYS A 443 -7.32 -8.09 14.03
N ALA A 444 -6.51 -9.08 13.64
CA ALA A 444 -6.95 -10.19 12.81
C ALA A 444 -6.30 -11.49 13.29
N TYR A 445 -7.01 -12.59 13.17
CA TYR A 445 -6.54 -13.93 13.46
C TYR A 445 -7.20 -14.92 12.51
N ILE A 446 -6.46 -15.87 11.97
CA ILE A 446 -6.99 -16.85 11.02
C ILE A 446 -6.73 -18.27 11.48
N THR A 447 -7.74 -19.12 11.33
CA THR A 447 -7.63 -20.56 11.59
C THR A 447 -8.46 -21.34 10.57
N GLN A 448 -8.14 -22.60 10.39
CA GLN A 448 -8.94 -23.51 9.59
C GLN A 448 -10.24 -23.88 10.35
N ASP A 449 -11.30 -24.18 9.62
CA ASP A 449 -12.62 -24.49 10.24
C ASP A 449 -12.59 -25.76 11.10
N ASP A 450 -11.72 -26.70 10.79
CA ASP A 450 -11.51 -27.95 11.53
C ASP A 450 -10.75 -27.78 12.84
N GLN A 451 -10.08 -26.65 13.04
CA GLN A 451 -9.30 -26.36 14.25
C GLN A 451 -10.14 -25.78 15.39
N ILE A 452 -11.41 -25.44 15.13
CA ILE A 452 -12.34 -24.96 16.14
C ILE A 452 -12.96 -26.14 16.87
N SER A 453 -12.98 -26.08 18.21
CA SER A 453 -13.53 -27.14 19.06
C SER A 453 -14.93 -27.55 18.61
N PRO A 454 -15.21 -28.88 18.53
CA PRO A 454 -16.54 -29.39 18.23
C PRO A 454 -17.63 -28.98 19.26
N LEU A 455 -17.21 -28.53 20.46
CA LEU A 455 -18.10 -28.09 21.53
C LEU A 455 -18.76 -26.72 21.25
N THR A 456 -18.16 -25.90 20.40
CA THR A 456 -18.66 -24.57 20.05
C THR A 456 -19.35 -24.51 18.70
N SER A 457 -19.25 -25.57 17.90
CA SER A 457 -19.93 -25.67 16.61
C SER A 457 -21.39 -26.15 16.84
N SER A 458 -22.32 -25.57 16.07
CA SER A 458 -23.71 -25.98 16.07
C SER A 458 -23.82 -27.51 15.83
N PRO A 459 -24.67 -28.24 16.56
CA PRO A 459 -24.81 -29.66 16.36
C PRO A 459 -25.16 -30.01 14.90
N GLY A 460 -24.37 -30.86 14.28
CA GLY A 460 -24.59 -31.31 12.89
C GLY A 460 -23.77 -30.56 11.81
N ARG A 461 -22.95 -29.57 12.16
CA ARG A 461 -22.05 -28.93 11.20
C ARG A 461 -20.79 -29.78 10.99
N ILE A 462 -20.55 -30.17 9.75
CA ILE A 462 -19.32 -30.86 9.35
C ILE A 462 -18.25 -29.77 9.08
N PRO A 463 -17.08 -29.81 9.75
CA PRO A 463 -16.00 -28.89 9.46
C PRO A 463 -15.57 -28.97 7.99
N ASN A 464 -15.40 -27.82 7.35
CA ASN A 464 -14.89 -27.77 5.98
C ASN A 464 -13.40 -27.43 6.01
N PRO A 465 -12.50 -28.37 5.68
CA PRO A 465 -11.06 -28.15 5.72
C PRO A 465 -10.58 -27.10 4.72
N MET A 466 -11.38 -26.79 3.68
CA MET A 466 -11.10 -25.75 2.70
C MET A 466 -11.60 -24.37 3.14
N ALA A 467 -12.34 -24.28 4.25
CA ALA A 467 -12.82 -23.02 4.79
C ALA A 467 -11.85 -22.47 5.83
N LEU A 468 -11.52 -21.19 5.66
CA LEU A 468 -10.71 -20.41 6.59
C LEU A 468 -11.63 -19.49 7.39
N ASN A 469 -11.51 -19.49 8.71
CA ASN A 469 -12.20 -18.56 9.58
C ASN A 469 -11.26 -17.41 9.93
N LEU A 470 -11.55 -16.22 9.44
CA LEU A 470 -10.84 -15.00 9.72
C LEU A 470 -11.58 -14.22 10.81
N TYR A 471 -10.99 -14.17 11.99
CA TYR A 471 -11.52 -13.44 13.14
C TYR A 471 -10.94 -12.02 13.14
N THR A 472 -11.82 -11.02 13.24
CA THR A 472 -11.42 -9.62 13.10
C THR A 472 -12.03 -8.76 14.19
N LEU A 473 -11.34 -7.69 14.54
CA LEU A 473 -11.80 -6.61 15.41
C LEU A 473 -11.41 -5.26 14.81
N GLY A 474 -12.25 -4.27 15.03
CA GLY A 474 -11.99 -2.88 14.67
C GLY A 474 -11.79 -2.00 15.90
N TYR A 475 -11.59 -0.70 15.66
CA TYR A 475 -11.63 0.32 16.69
C TYR A 475 -12.95 1.10 16.60
N ASN A 476 -13.56 1.39 17.75
CA ASN A 476 -14.64 2.38 17.82
C ASN A 476 -14.06 3.81 17.81
N ASN A 477 -14.94 4.83 17.82
CA ASN A 477 -14.55 6.25 17.82
C ASN A 477 -13.69 6.65 19.04
N ARG A 478 -13.72 5.88 20.12
CA ARG A 478 -12.88 6.08 21.33
C ARG A 478 -11.59 5.27 21.32
N GLY A 479 -11.25 4.65 20.20
CA GLY A 479 -10.05 3.81 20.05
C GLY A 479 -10.11 2.49 20.84
N ASN A 480 -11.27 2.01 21.27
CA ASN A 480 -11.45 0.73 21.94
C ASN A 480 -11.77 -0.37 20.94
N LEU A 481 -11.38 -1.60 21.27
CA LEU A 481 -11.68 -2.75 20.43
C LEU A 481 -13.19 -3.02 20.38
N THR A 482 -13.69 -3.27 19.18
CA THR A 482 -15.10 -3.57 18.91
C THR A 482 -15.24 -4.51 17.72
N THR A 483 -16.40 -5.13 17.57
CA THR A 483 -16.74 -5.93 16.39
C THR A 483 -16.82 -5.05 15.14
N LEU A 484 -16.49 -5.62 13.98
CA LEU A 484 -16.60 -4.94 12.70
C LEU A 484 -18.07 -4.79 12.29
N ASN A 485 -18.39 -3.63 11.71
CA ASN A 485 -19.69 -3.43 11.08
C ASN A 485 -19.81 -4.21 9.76
N LEU A 486 -21.05 -4.37 9.28
CA LEU A 486 -21.35 -5.16 8.07
C LEU A 486 -20.66 -4.59 6.83
N ALA A 487 -20.60 -3.25 6.67
CA ALA A 487 -19.98 -2.60 5.54
C ALA A 487 -18.46 -2.89 5.48
N THR A 488 -17.76 -2.80 6.61
CA THR A 488 -16.33 -3.16 6.68
C THR A 488 -16.09 -4.64 6.38
N LYS A 489 -16.94 -5.54 6.86
CA LYS A 489 -16.84 -7.00 6.55
C LYS A 489 -17.04 -7.26 5.07
N THR A 490 -18.00 -6.60 4.44
CA THR A 490 -18.26 -6.71 3.00
C THR A 490 -17.06 -6.19 2.19
N ASN A 491 -16.53 -5.03 2.55
CA ASN A 491 -15.33 -4.48 1.93
C ASN A 491 -14.12 -5.40 2.11
N LEU A 492 -13.91 -5.95 3.30
CA LEU A 492 -12.82 -6.89 3.56
C LEU A 492 -12.95 -8.16 2.72
N LYS A 493 -14.15 -8.70 2.60
CA LYS A 493 -14.40 -9.87 1.75
C LYS A 493 -14.02 -9.58 0.30
N THR A 494 -14.54 -8.49 -0.26
CA THR A 494 -14.22 -8.05 -1.63
C THR A 494 -12.73 -7.76 -1.80
N TYR A 495 -12.08 -7.15 -0.80
CA TYR A 495 -10.64 -6.88 -0.85
C TYR A 495 -9.81 -8.16 -0.87
N LEU A 496 -10.14 -9.16 -0.06
CA LEU A 496 -9.43 -10.44 -0.03
C LEU A 496 -9.66 -11.28 -1.29
N GLU A 497 -10.79 -11.10 -2.00
CA GLU A 497 -11.04 -11.77 -3.28
C GLU A 497 -9.98 -11.50 -4.34
N GLN A 498 -9.27 -10.35 -4.25
CA GLN A 498 -8.16 -10.04 -5.15
C GLN A 498 -6.92 -10.91 -4.92
N HIS A 499 -6.77 -11.43 -3.72
CA HIS A 499 -5.53 -12.05 -3.26
C HIS A 499 -5.69 -13.53 -2.91
N ARG A 500 -6.91 -14.00 -2.58
CA ARG A 500 -7.17 -15.37 -2.16
C ARG A 500 -6.94 -16.37 -3.29
N MET A 501 -6.57 -17.58 -2.95
CA MET A 501 -6.58 -18.69 -3.90
C MET A 501 -8.03 -19.05 -4.27
N LEU A 502 -8.22 -19.55 -5.49
CA LEU A 502 -9.55 -19.89 -6.02
C LEU A 502 -10.27 -20.95 -5.14
N THR A 503 -9.50 -21.84 -4.52
CA THR A 503 -10.00 -22.94 -3.68
C THR A 503 -10.36 -22.50 -2.27
N ASP A 504 -9.89 -21.34 -1.80
CA ASP A 504 -10.05 -20.92 -0.42
C ASP A 504 -11.41 -20.23 -0.20
N ALA A 505 -12.16 -20.70 0.78
CA ALA A 505 -13.36 -20.03 1.27
C ALA A 505 -13.04 -19.30 2.58
N VAL A 506 -13.15 -17.97 2.58
CA VAL A 506 -12.86 -17.16 3.77
C VAL A 506 -14.15 -16.70 4.42
N ASN A 507 -14.36 -17.13 5.68
CA ASN A 507 -15.46 -16.69 6.52
C ASN A 507 -14.97 -15.60 7.48
N ILE A 508 -15.54 -14.40 7.40
CA ILE A 508 -15.18 -13.29 8.29
C ILE A 508 -16.07 -13.36 9.53
N LYS A 509 -15.44 -13.50 10.69
CA LYS A 509 -16.10 -13.62 12.00
C LYS A 509 -15.57 -12.55 12.96
N ASP A 510 -16.31 -12.25 14.01
CA ASP A 510 -15.86 -11.38 15.08
C ASP A 510 -15.12 -12.20 16.14
N ALA A 511 -14.01 -11.66 16.65
CA ALA A 511 -13.36 -12.20 17.82
C ALA A 511 -14.01 -11.63 19.11
N PHE A 512 -13.86 -12.37 20.22
CA PHE A 512 -14.40 -11.95 21.51
C PHE A 512 -13.42 -11.04 22.24
N VAL A 513 -13.93 -9.93 22.80
CA VAL A 513 -13.14 -9.03 23.64
C VAL A 513 -13.43 -9.35 25.11
N ILE A 514 -12.42 -9.74 25.86
CA ILE A 514 -12.48 -10.01 27.31
C ILE A 514 -11.84 -8.85 28.04
N ASN A 515 -12.66 -8.06 28.74
CA ASN A 515 -12.14 -6.90 29.47
C ASN A 515 -11.58 -7.31 30.83
N LEU A 516 -10.42 -6.75 31.16
CA LEU A 516 -9.67 -7.07 32.35
C LEU A 516 -9.54 -5.85 33.28
N GLY A 517 -9.61 -6.13 34.58
CA GLY A 517 -9.14 -5.25 35.64
C GLY A 517 -7.92 -5.86 36.33
N VAL A 518 -6.93 -5.03 36.63
CA VAL A 518 -5.68 -5.47 37.28
C VAL A 518 -5.57 -4.78 38.64
N GLU A 519 -5.51 -5.58 39.69
CA GLU A 519 -5.28 -5.13 41.05
C GLU A 519 -3.94 -5.66 41.55
N PHE A 520 -3.09 -4.80 42.06
CA PHE A 520 -1.79 -5.19 42.56
C PHE A 520 -1.42 -4.54 43.87
N GLU A 521 -0.60 -5.23 44.67
CA GLU A 521 -0.06 -4.73 45.92
C GLU A 521 1.47 -4.69 45.83
N ILE A 522 2.07 -3.58 46.27
CA ILE A 522 3.52 -3.41 46.30
C ILE A 522 3.98 -3.02 47.70
N ILE A 523 5.22 -3.38 48.02
CA ILE A 523 5.99 -2.88 49.15
C ILE A 523 7.09 -2.00 48.55
N ALA A 524 7.15 -0.74 48.96
CA ALA A 524 8.16 0.20 48.51
C ALA A 524 9.31 0.29 49.53
N PHE A 525 10.52 0.59 49.04
CA PHE A 525 11.66 0.90 49.91
C PHE A 525 11.44 2.19 50.70
N LYS A 526 11.87 2.24 51.95
CA LYS A 526 11.65 3.39 52.87
C LYS A 526 12.22 4.72 52.37
N ASN A 527 13.18 4.68 51.45
CA ASN A 527 13.85 5.87 50.91
C ASN A 527 13.13 6.50 49.71
N PHE A 528 12.04 5.90 49.23
CA PHE A 528 11.29 6.37 48.07
C PHE A 528 9.91 6.93 48.48
N ASN A 529 9.41 7.86 47.68
CA ASN A 529 8.06 8.37 47.87
C ASN A 529 7.04 7.33 47.35
N ASN A 530 6.25 6.81 48.25
CA ASN A 530 5.28 5.76 48.00
C ASN A 530 4.32 6.09 46.85
N GLN A 531 3.84 7.34 46.77
CA GLN A 531 2.89 7.75 45.72
C GLN A 531 3.53 7.83 44.33
N VAL A 532 4.80 8.24 44.28
CA VAL A 532 5.56 8.31 43.02
C VAL A 532 5.81 6.90 42.49
N VAL A 533 6.28 5.99 43.35
CA VAL A 533 6.50 4.58 42.98
C VAL A 533 5.19 3.92 42.50
N LEU A 534 4.09 4.13 43.24
CA LEU A 534 2.79 3.60 42.84
C LEU A 534 2.34 4.11 41.47
N LYS A 535 2.53 5.40 41.22
CA LYS A 535 2.19 6.01 39.92
C LYS A 535 3.03 5.41 38.79
N GLN A 536 4.34 5.21 39.01
CA GLN A 536 5.22 4.57 38.03
C GLN A 536 4.79 3.14 37.72
N CYS A 537 4.40 2.36 38.74
CA CYS A 537 3.87 1.01 38.56
C CYS A 537 2.57 1.01 37.70
N ILE A 538 1.66 1.95 37.95
CA ILE A 538 0.43 2.08 37.16
C ILE A 538 0.77 2.43 35.71
N GLU A 539 1.69 3.37 35.47
CA GLU A 539 2.09 3.76 34.11
C GLU A 539 2.77 2.61 33.37
N GLU A 540 3.64 1.84 34.04
CA GLU A 540 4.27 0.67 33.43
C GLU A 540 3.23 -0.39 33.04
N LEU A 541 2.25 -0.66 33.87
CA LEU A 541 1.17 -1.59 33.56
C LEU A 541 0.29 -1.07 32.42
N LYS A 542 0.06 0.23 32.28
CA LYS A 542 -0.62 0.81 31.11
C LYS A 542 0.17 0.56 29.82
N ILE A 543 1.49 0.67 29.88
CA ILE A 543 2.39 0.38 28.76
C ILE A 543 2.37 -1.13 28.44
N TYR A 544 2.39 -1.99 29.47
CA TYR A 544 2.34 -3.45 29.31
C TYR A 544 1.02 -3.89 28.64
N PHE A 545 -0.12 -3.40 29.15
CA PHE A 545 -1.45 -3.70 28.59
C PHE A 545 -1.86 -2.80 27.42
N GLY A 546 -0.91 -2.10 26.80
CA GLY A 546 -1.16 -1.28 25.63
C GLY A 546 -1.84 -2.08 24.51
N LYS A 547 -2.93 -1.57 23.96
CA LYS A 547 -3.80 -2.25 22.96
C LYS A 547 -3.02 -2.74 21.73
N ASP A 548 -1.99 -2.02 21.33
CA ASP A 548 -1.19 -2.35 20.16
C ASP A 548 -0.32 -3.60 20.37
N LYS A 549 0.05 -3.88 21.61
CA LYS A 549 0.94 -5.02 21.96
C LYS A 549 0.23 -6.37 21.98
N TRP A 550 -1.09 -6.37 22.23
CA TRP A 550 -1.86 -7.60 22.39
C TRP A 550 -2.47 -8.10 21.09
N GLN A 551 -2.42 -9.42 20.87
CA GLN A 551 -3.00 -10.08 19.71
C GLN A 551 -4.14 -11.02 20.13
N ILE A 552 -4.98 -11.38 19.15
CA ILE A 552 -6.03 -12.39 19.37
C ILE A 552 -5.35 -13.73 19.71
N ASN A 553 -5.89 -14.45 20.68
CA ASN A 553 -5.37 -15.72 21.23
C ASN A 553 -3.99 -15.63 21.90
N GLN A 554 -3.57 -14.45 22.33
CA GLN A 554 -2.35 -14.31 23.12
C GLN A 554 -2.63 -14.57 24.60
N PRO A 555 -1.92 -15.50 25.26
CA PRO A 555 -2.05 -15.76 26.70
C PRO A 555 -1.39 -14.68 27.54
N ILE A 556 -1.87 -14.48 28.78
CA ILE A 556 -1.25 -13.57 29.75
C ILE A 556 -0.34 -14.39 30.67
N ILE A 557 0.92 -14.01 30.74
CA ILE A 557 1.91 -14.62 31.63
C ILE A 557 2.00 -13.77 32.90
N ILE A 558 1.47 -14.28 34.02
CA ILE A 558 1.37 -13.53 35.27
C ILE A 558 2.78 -13.15 35.80
N SER A 559 3.77 -14.01 35.60
CA SER A 559 5.16 -13.73 36.02
C SER A 559 5.79 -12.52 35.30
N GLU A 560 5.38 -12.24 34.05
CA GLU A 560 5.85 -11.04 33.34
C GLU A 560 5.32 -9.76 34.00
N ILE A 561 4.10 -9.78 34.50
CA ILE A 561 3.50 -8.66 35.21
C ILE A 561 4.23 -8.41 36.53
N TYR A 562 4.55 -9.48 37.27
CA TYR A 562 5.37 -9.36 38.48
C TYR A 562 6.75 -8.79 38.17
N ASN A 563 7.38 -9.23 37.08
CA ASN A 563 8.70 -8.74 36.67
C ASN A 563 8.63 -7.26 36.22
N ALA A 564 7.59 -6.89 35.47
CA ALA A 564 7.41 -5.49 34.99
C ALA A 564 7.27 -4.52 36.19
N ILE A 565 6.47 -4.88 37.19
CA ILE A 565 6.30 -4.06 38.39
C ILE A 565 7.59 -4.10 39.24
N GLY A 566 8.20 -5.28 39.41
CA GLY A 566 9.40 -5.46 40.22
C GLY A 566 10.67 -4.79 39.70
N ALA A 567 10.71 -4.51 38.38
CA ALA A 567 11.83 -3.80 37.74
C ALA A 567 11.83 -2.29 38.00
N ILE A 568 10.75 -1.74 38.57
CA ILE A 568 10.61 -0.30 38.82
C ILE A 568 11.45 0.09 40.02
N GLU A 569 12.23 1.14 39.87
CA GLU A 569 13.07 1.67 40.95
C GLU A 569 12.20 2.15 42.13
N GLY A 570 12.51 1.66 43.32
CA GLY A 570 11.72 1.94 44.53
C GLY A 570 10.76 0.82 44.94
N VAL A 571 10.50 -0.19 44.12
CA VAL A 571 9.73 -1.37 44.49
C VAL A 571 10.65 -2.37 45.18
N GLN A 572 10.31 -2.75 46.43
CA GLN A 572 11.02 -3.77 47.18
C GLN A 572 10.52 -5.19 46.86
N SER A 573 9.19 -5.34 46.79
CA SER A 573 8.54 -6.61 46.40
C SER A 573 7.12 -6.38 45.97
N VAL A 574 6.56 -7.37 45.24
CA VAL A 574 5.18 -7.39 44.78
C VAL A 574 4.46 -8.57 45.43
N PRO A 575 3.76 -8.39 46.56
CA PRO A 575 3.12 -9.47 47.28
C PRO A 575 1.99 -10.12 46.51
N LYS A 576 1.24 -9.33 45.73
CA LYS A 576 0.04 -9.82 45.05
C LYS A 576 -0.24 -9.08 43.75
N VAL A 577 -0.59 -9.86 42.75
CA VAL A 577 -1.22 -9.37 41.52
C VAL A 577 -2.48 -10.21 41.28
N LYS A 578 -3.61 -9.57 41.09
CA LYS A 578 -4.89 -10.19 40.79
C LYS A 578 -5.46 -9.61 39.51
N ILE A 579 -5.86 -10.46 38.60
CA ILE A 579 -6.52 -10.08 37.35
C ILE A 579 -7.98 -10.52 37.45
N ASN A 580 -8.89 -9.59 37.21
CA ASN A 580 -10.33 -9.84 37.29
C ASN A 580 -10.95 -9.62 35.91
N ASN A 581 -11.97 -10.38 35.56
CA ASN A 581 -12.79 -10.09 34.38
C ASN A 581 -13.82 -9.00 34.73
N VAL A 582 -13.88 -7.94 33.93
CA VAL A 582 -14.83 -6.83 34.08
C VAL A 582 -15.89 -6.92 33.00
N VAL A 583 -17.16 -6.96 33.40
CA VAL A 583 -18.30 -7.13 32.50
C VAL A 583 -19.33 -6.06 32.75
N GLY A 584 -20.00 -5.55 31.72
CA GLY A 584 -21.11 -4.61 31.87
C GLY A 584 -21.25 -3.70 30.63
N GLN A 585 -22.25 -3.97 29.81
CA GLN A 585 -22.53 -3.17 28.62
C GLN A 585 -22.88 -1.70 28.98
N ASP A 586 -23.65 -1.51 30.04
CA ASP A 586 -24.07 -0.18 30.49
C ASP A 586 -22.87 0.69 30.95
N LEU A 587 -21.79 0.04 31.36
CA LEU A 587 -20.54 0.67 31.77
C LEU A 587 -19.51 0.78 30.64
N GLY A 588 -19.89 0.35 29.44
CA GLY A 588 -19.03 0.38 28.25
C GLY A 588 -18.07 -0.79 28.11
N TYR A 589 -18.17 -1.84 28.93
CA TYR A 589 -17.39 -3.08 28.79
C TYR A 589 -18.11 -4.09 27.90
N SER A 590 -17.36 -5.15 27.52
CA SER A 590 -17.89 -6.30 26.81
C SER A 590 -18.92 -7.07 27.64
N PRO A 591 -19.95 -7.68 27.02
CA PRO A 591 -20.91 -8.54 27.73
C PRO A 591 -20.34 -9.92 28.08
N TYR A 592 -19.17 -10.28 27.56
CA TYR A 592 -18.62 -11.63 27.68
C TYR A 592 -17.96 -11.86 29.03
N LYS A 593 -18.53 -12.77 29.81
CA LYS A 593 -17.97 -13.24 31.07
C LYS A 593 -16.98 -14.36 30.80
N TYR A 594 -15.78 -14.25 31.38
CA TYR A 594 -14.74 -15.24 31.26
C TYR A 594 -14.18 -15.61 32.65
N ASP A 595 -14.12 -16.88 32.97
CA ASP A 595 -13.58 -17.36 34.22
C ASP A 595 -12.06 -17.44 34.13
N LEU A 596 -11.40 -16.45 34.71
CA LEU A 596 -9.94 -16.32 34.69
C LEU A 596 -9.26 -17.32 35.63
N ASP A 597 -9.95 -17.73 36.71
CA ASP A 597 -9.38 -18.67 37.69
C ASP A 597 -9.29 -20.07 37.07
N ASP A 598 -10.33 -20.52 36.40
CA ASP A 598 -10.33 -21.80 35.66
C ASP A 598 -9.41 -21.77 34.43
N ALA A 599 -9.26 -20.62 33.81
CA ALA A 599 -8.37 -20.44 32.65
C ALA A 599 -6.89 -20.31 33.03
N THR A 600 -6.57 -20.21 34.32
CA THR A 600 -5.19 -20.05 34.79
C THR A 600 -4.54 -21.39 35.04
N ILE A 601 -3.60 -21.79 34.20
CA ILE A 601 -2.81 -23.01 34.36
C ILE A 601 -1.35 -22.62 34.54
N LYS A 602 -0.77 -23.00 35.69
CA LYS A 602 0.66 -22.76 36.04
C LYS A 602 1.09 -21.28 35.90
N GLY A 603 0.22 -20.34 36.28
CA GLY A 603 0.51 -18.90 36.21
C GLY A 603 0.40 -18.28 34.81
N ILE A 604 -0.22 -18.99 33.87
CA ILE A 604 -0.52 -18.50 32.53
C ILE A 604 -2.06 -18.50 32.37
N ILE A 605 -2.62 -17.36 32.04
CA ILE A 605 -4.04 -17.22 31.70
C ILE A 605 -4.18 -17.47 30.20
N TYR A 606 -4.83 -18.56 29.85
CA TYR A 606 -5.08 -18.90 28.46
C TYR A 606 -6.35 -18.20 27.93
N PRO A 607 -6.37 -17.80 26.66
CA PRO A 607 -7.60 -17.30 26.02
C PRO A 607 -8.61 -18.43 25.86
N SER A 608 -9.87 -18.09 25.56
CA SER A 608 -10.92 -19.07 25.29
C SER A 608 -10.63 -19.88 24.03
N LEU A 609 -11.28 -21.04 23.91
CA LEU A 609 -11.18 -21.88 22.70
C LEU A 609 -11.70 -21.14 21.46
N ASP A 610 -12.72 -20.29 21.61
CA ASP A 610 -13.10 -19.33 20.57
C ASP A 610 -12.13 -18.15 20.59
N PRO A 611 -11.64 -17.71 19.42
CA PRO A 611 -10.65 -16.64 19.35
C PRO A 611 -11.06 -15.39 20.11
N SER A 612 -10.30 -15.06 21.13
CA SER A 612 -10.54 -13.93 22.03
C SER A 612 -9.28 -13.10 22.25
N ILE A 613 -9.48 -11.84 22.65
CA ILE A 613 -8.41 -10.92 23.01
C ILE A 613 -8.65 -10.34 24.39
N PHE A 614 -7.59 -10.21 25.16
CA PHE A 614 -7.62 -9.54 26.45
C PHE A 614 -7.40 -8.03 26.29
N GLU A 615 -8.27 -7.21 26.87
CA GLU A 615 -8.19 -5.74 26.81
C GLU A 615 -8.39 -5.12 28.18
N VAL A 616 -7.51 -4.21 28.59
CA VAL A 616 -7.76 -3.27 29.67
C VAL A 616 -8.40 -2.03 29.06
N ARG A 617 -9.72 -1.90 29.24
CA ARG A 617 -10.53 -0.94 28.46
C ARG A 617 -10.36 0.49 28.93
N PHE A 618 -10.38 0.70 30.24
CA PHE A 618 -10.18 2.00 30.87
C PHE A 618 -8.98 1.97 31.82
N PRO A 619 -7.75 2.09 31.32
CA PRO A 619 -6.53 1.88 32.09
C PRO A 619 -6.44 2.73 33.38
N ASN A 620 -7.08 3.91 33.39
CA ASN A 620 -7.11 4.78 34.56
C ASN A 620 -8.07 4.30 35.67
N GLN A 621 -9.00 3.41 35.35
CA GLN A 621 -10.01 2.87 36.28
C GLN A 621 -9.78 1.40 36.59
N ASP A 622 -9.30 0.64 35.59
CA ASP A 622 -9.18 -0.81 35.64
C ASP A 622 -7.85 -1.26 36.23
N ILE A 623 -6.82 -0.39 36.25
CA ILE A 623 -5.54 -0.67 36.89
C ILE A 623 -5.51 0.02 38.25
N LYS A 624 -5.53 -0.79 39.33
CA LYS A 624 -5.55 -0.31 40.72
C LYS A 624 -4.38 -0.89 41.49
N GLY A 625 -3.58 0.00 42.06
CA GLY A 625 -2.46 -0.38 42.90
C GLY A 625 -2.69 0.03 44.36
N LYS A 626 -2.16 -0.78 45.27
CA LYS A 626 -2.14 -0.52 46.71
C LYS A 626 -0.74 -0.73 47.28
N ILE A 627 -0.36 0.15 48.21
CA ILE A 627 0.89 -0.01 48.95
C ILE A 627 0.58 -0.68 50.28
N THR A 628 1.25 -1.77 50.52
CA THR A 628 1.15 -2.51 51.80
C THR A 628 2.42 -2.22 52.61
N GLN A 629 2.24 -1.95 53.89
CA GLN A 629 3.33 -1.80 54.84
C GLN A 629 3.53 -3.15 55.53
N TYR A 630 4.79 -3.47 55.81
CA TYR A 630 5.12 -4.60 56.68
C TYR A 630 4.55 -4.40 58.07
#